data_1f82bced07914bfaa3bee648a1bcc2e2
#
_entry.id   1f82bced07914bfaa3bee648a1bcc2e2
#
_cell.length_a   1.000
_cell.length_b   1.000
_cell.length_c   1.000
_cell.angle_alpha   90.00
_cell.angle_beta   90.00
_cell.angle_gamma   90.00
#
_symmetry.space_group_name_H-M   'P 1'
#
loop_
_entity.id
_entity.type
_entity.pdbx_description
1 polymer ?
#
loop_
_entity_poly.entity_id
_entity_poly.type
_entity_poly.pdbx_seq_one_letter_code
_entity_poly.pdbx_strand_id
1 'polypeptide(L)'
;LLFRDNIKPSIAGKHVVLLSASTTTGKTIHRSLEGIRYYGGVIEAVASVFSTVSEMDGFNVHSVFHAEDLPGYAAYSADDCPFCKKGIKLDAVVNGFGYSKL
;
A
#
# COMPACT_ATOMS: atom_id res chain seq x y z
N LEU A 1 -9.47 6.79 -4.21
CA LEU A 1 -8.84 7.93 -3.55
C LEU A 1 -9.49 9.23 -4.00
N LEU A 2 -10.03 9.99 -3.06
CA LEU A 2 -10.69 11.26 -3.33
C LEU A 2 -9.95 12.38 -2.60
N PHE A 3 -9.63 13.43 -3.34
CA PHE A 3 -9.04 14.65 -2.77
C PHE A 3 -10.12 15.73 -2.60
N ARG A 4 -9.99 16.50 -1.52
CA ARG A 4 -10.83 17.65 -1.31
C ARG A 4 -10.53 18.74 -2.36
N ASP A 5 -11.49 19.58 -2.67
CA ASP A 5 -11.37 20.60 -3.72
C ASP A 5 -10.20 21.56 -3.49
N ASN A 6 -9.90 21.87 -2.23
CA ASN A 6 -8.77 22.74 -1.88
C ASN A 6 -7.39 22.12 -2.13
N ILE A 7 -7.31 20.79 -2.25
CA ILE A 7 -6.06 20.04 -2.48
C ILE A 7 -5.84 19.76 -3.97
N LYS A 8 -6.90 19.66 -4.74
CA LYS A 8 -6.83 19.36 -6.19
C LYS A 8 -5.84 20.23 -6.95
N PRO A 9 -5.78 21.58 -6.76
CA PRO A 9 -4.80 22.41 -7.43
C PRO A 9 -3.35 22.10 -7.08
N SER A 10 -3.10 21.48 -5.91
CA SER A 10 -1.77 21.07 -5.49
C SER A 10 -1.29 19.80 -6.19
N ILE A 11 -2.18 19.10 -6.91
CA ILE A 11 -1.88 17.84 -7.60
C ILE A 11 -1.90 18.04 -9.12
N ALA A 12 -2.88 18.79 -9.64
CA ALA A 12 -3.03 19.00 -11.07
C ALA A 12 -1.78 19.62 -11.70
N GLY A 13 -1.21 18.95 -12.69
CA GLY A 13 0.01 19.34 -13.38
C GLY A 13 1.30 19.24 -12.56
N LYS A 14 1.24 18.71 -11.34
CA LYS A 14 2.41 18.55 -10.46
C LYS A 14 3.07 17.20 -10.67
N HIS A 15 4.39 17.19 -10.48
CA HIS A 15 5.18 15.96 -10.40
C HIS A 15 5.07 15.40 -8.99
N VAL A 16 4.60 14.15 -8.89
CA VAL A 16 4.23 13.53 -7.61
C VAL A 16 5.08 12.29 -7.36
N VAL A 17 5.66 12.22 -6.16
CA VAL A 17 6.22 10.99 -5.62
C VAL A 17 5.20 10.42 -4.62
N LEU A 18 4.77 9.20 -4.85
CA LEU A 18 3.87 8.51 -3.92
C LEU A 18 4.68 7.82 -2.84
N LEU A 19 4.45 8.22 -1.58
CA LEU A 19 5.07 7.59 -0.41
C LEU A 19 4.04 6.74 0.34
N SER A 20 4.44 5.53 0.68
CA SER A 20 3.63 4.61 1.49
C SER A 20 4.48 4.06 2.63
N ALA A 21 3.88 3.82 3.79
CA ALA A 21 4.58 3.15 4.89
C ALA A 21 4.93 1.71 4.52
N SER A 22 3.97 0.99 3.96
CA SER A 22 4.18 -0.40 3.54
C SER A 22 3.39 -0.69 2.26
N THR A 23 3.97 -1.54 1.43
CA THR A 23 3.34 -2.04 0.21
C THR A 23 3.39 -3.57 0.24
N THR A 24 2.23 -4.22 0.29
CA THR A 24 2.13 -5.67 0.36
C THR A 24 1.52 -6.27 -0.90
N THR A 25 0.22 -6.11 -1.12
CA THR A 25 -0.46 -6.58 -2.34
C THR A 25 -0.39 -5.59 -3.49
N GLY A 26 0.00 -4.34 -3.21
CA GLY A 26 0.04 -3.25 -4.18
C GLY A 26 -1.32 -2.61 -4.51
N LYS A 27 -2.42 -3.11 -3.95
CA LYS A 27 -3.77 -2.57 -4.24
C LYS A 27 -3.92 -1.11 -3.86
N THR A 28 -3.39 -0.72 -2.70
CA THR A 28 -3.42 0.68 -2.24
C THR A 28 -2.61 1.57 -3.16
N ILE A 29 -1.42 1.14 -3.56
CA ILE A 29 -0.57 1.87 -4.51
C ILE A 29 -1.29 2.04 -5.83
N HIS A 30 -1.83 0.98 -6.39
CA HIS A 30 -2.57 1.03 -7.66
C HIS A 30 -3.71 2.06 -7.61
N ARG A 31 -4.55 2.01 -6.58
CA ARG A 31 -5.66 2.97 -6.39
C ARG A 31 -5.17 4.41 -6.20
N SER A 32 -4.06 4.58 -5.51
CA SER A 32 -3.46 5.91 -5.30
C SER A 32 -2.91 6.48 -6.60
N LEU A 33 -2.25 5.66 -7.43
CA LEU A 33 -1.76 6.07 -8.74
C LEU A 33 -2.90 6.45 -9.67
N GLU A 34 -3.97 5.67 -9.69
CA GLU A 34 -5.17 6.00 -10.46
C GLU A 34 -5.77 7.33 -10.01
N GLY A 35 -5.88 7.56 -8.70
CA GLY A 35 -6.39 8.82 -8.15
C GLY A 35 -5.54 10.02 -8.52
N ILE A 36 -4.22 9.91 -8.43
CA ILE A 36 -3.29 10.99 -8.81
C ILE A 36 -3.45 11.32 -10.30
N ARG A 37 -3.50 10.31 -11.16
CA ARG A 37 -3.73 10.49 -12.60
C ARG A 37 -5.08 11.14 -12.89
N TYR A 38 -6.12 10.71 -12.21
CA TYR A 38 -7.46 11.27 -12.36
C TYR A 38 -7.50 12.77 -12.08
N TYR A 39 -6.75 13.24 -11.09
CA TYR A 39 -6.65 14.67 -10.75
C TYR A 39 -5.54 15.42 -11.50
N GLY A 40 -4.94 14.79 -12.52
CA GLY A 40 -3.99 15.43 -13.42
C GLY A 40 -2.56 15.51 -12.91
N GLY A 41 -2.21 14.75 -11.87
CA GLY A 41 -0.83 14.64 -11.39
C GLY A 41 0.04 13.80 -12.32
N VAL A 42 1.33 14.15 -12.39
CA VAL A 42 2.35 13.38 -13.10
C VAL A 42 3.13 12.54 -12.09
N ILE A 43 3.07 11.23 -12.23
CA ILE A 43 3.74 10.31 -11.29
C ILE A 43 5.19 10.16 -11.69
N GLU A 44 6.11 10.52 -10.78
CA GLU A 44 7.55 10.40 -10.99
C GLU A 44 8.11 9.10 -10.39
N ALA A 45 7.67 8.73 -9.19
CA ALA A 45 8.18 7.57 -8.49
C ALA A 45 7.20 7.08 -7.42
N VAL A 46 7.39 5.84 -7.02
CA VAL A 46 6.73 5.20 -5.89
C VAL A 46 7.78 4.77 -4.89
N ALA A 47 7.59 5.11 -3.63
CA ALA A 47 8.50 4.73 -2.56
C ALA A 47 7.73 4.24 -1.33
N SER A 48 8.37 3.37 -0.56
CA SER A 48 7.79 2.74 0.61
C SER A 48 8.90 2.46 1.63
N VAL A 49 8.58 2.41 2.91
CA VAL A 49 9.55 1.97 3.91
C VAL A 49 9.76 0.47 3.78
N PHE A 50 8.68 -0.29 3.64
CA PHE A 50 8.71 -1.73 3.43
C PHE A 50 7.87 -2.09 2.21
N SER A 51 8.39 -2.97 1.34
CA SER A 51 7.64 -3.47 0.19
C SER A 51 7.93 -4.94 -0.09
N THR A 52 6.88 -5.68 -0.41
CA THR A 52 6.99 -7.05 -0.93
C THR A 52 7.03 -7.11 -2.45
N VAL A 53 6.78 -5.98 -3.12
CA VAL A 53 6.78 -5.87 -4.58
C VAL A 53 7.87 -4.92 -5.03
N SER A 54 8.50 -5.21 -6.17
CA SER A 54 9.56 -4.39 -6.76
C SER A 54 9.04 -3.44 -7.85
N GLU A 55 7.88 -3.74 -8.42
CA GLU A 55 7.27 -2.98 -9.50
C GLU A 55 5.76 -2.97 -9.37
N MET A 56 5.13 -1.85 -9.72
CA MET A 56 3.69 -1.68 -9.74
C MET A 56 3.30 -0.69 -10.84
N ASP A 57 2.38 -1.10 -11.72
CA ASP A 57 1.86 -0.26 -12.81
C ASP A 57 2.95 0.38 -13.70
N GLY A 58 4.05 -0.33 -13.91
CA GLY A 58 5.19 0.14 -14.70
C GLY A 58 6.18 1.03 -13.95
N PHE A 59 5.96 1.26 -12.64
CA PHE A 59 6.87 2.01 -11.78
C PHE A 59 7.65 1.08 -10.88
N ASN A 60 8.96 1.33 -10.73
CA ASN A 60 9.74 0.69 -9.69
C ASN A 60 9.28 1.18 -8.32
N VAL A 61 9.08 0.25 -7.38
CA VAL A 61 8.79 0.58 -6.00
C VAL A 61 10.10 0.62 -5.23
N HIS A 62 10.56 1.83 -4.90
CA HIS A 62 11.76 2.03 -4.11
C HIS A 62 11.43 1.80 -2.63
N SER A 63 12.15 0.91 -1.96
CA SER A 63 11.91 0.64 -0.55
C SER A 63 13.21 0.50 0.24
N VAL A 64 13.12 0.83 1.54
CA VAL A 64 14.24 0.66 2.46
C VAL A 64 14.39 -0.81 2.84
N PHE A 65 13.26 -1.46 3.12
CA PHE A 65 13.19 -2.88 3.48
C PHE A 65 12.36 -3.67 2.46
N HIS A 66 12.75 -4.89 2.20
CA HIS A 66 12.10 -5.83 1.30
C HIS A 66 11.59 -7.05 2.08
N ALA A 67 10.82 -7.92 1.43
CA ALA A 67 10.29 -9.14 2.04
C ALA A 67 11.38 -10.05 2.61
N GLU A 68 12.53 -10.11 1.96
CA GLU A 68 13.69 -10.89 2.38
C GLU A 68 14.33 -10.39 3.68
N ASP A 69 14.13 -9.13 4.06
CA ASP A 69 14.61 -8.55 5.32
C ASP A 69 13.73 -8.96 6.52
N LEU A 70 12.54 -9.50 6.25
CA LEU A 70 11.60 -10.00 7.26
C LEU A 70 11.32 -11.50 7.05
N PRO A 71 12.19 -12.40 7.54
CA PRO A 71 12.00 -13.83 7.39
C PRO A 71 10.64 -14.28 7.97
N GLY A 72 9.92 -15.10 7.21
CA GLY A 72 8.61 -15.60 7.62
C GLY A 72 7.45 -14.62 7.40
N TYR A 73 7.72 -13.41 6.85
CA TYR A 73 6.65 -12.51 6.48
C TYR A 73 5.83 -13.11 5.33
N ALA A 74 4.50 -13.06 5.48
CA ALA A 74 3.57 -13.47 4.44
C ALA A 74 2.29 -12.63 4.51
N ALA A 75 1.72 -12.33 3.36
CA ALA A 75 0.42 -11.70 3.23
C ALA A 75 -0.44 -12.55 2.31
N TYR A 76 -1.68 -12.76 2.70
CA TYR A 76 -2.61 -13.62 1.96
C TYR A 76 -3.87 -12.85 1.58
N SER A 77 -4.46 -13.19 0.45
CA SER A 77 -5.82 -12.77 0.13
C SER A 77 -6.83 -13.53 0.99
N ALA A 78 -8.01 -12.96 1.18
CA ALA A 78 -9.08 -13.61 1.96
C ALA A 78 -9.46 -14.98 1.39
N ASP A 79 -9.39 -15.13 0.07
CA ASP A 79 -9.78 -16.36 -0.64
C ASP A 79 -8.73 -17.47 -0.52
N ASP A 80 -7.49 -17.13 -0.20
CA ASP A 80 -6.37 -18.07 -0.18
C ASP A 80 -5.54 -17.95 1.10
N CYS A 81 -6.18 -17.71 2.22
CA CYS A 81 -5.53 -17.63 3.52
C CYS A 81 -5.41 -19.03 4.16
N PRO A 82 -4.18 -19.51 4.42
CA PRO A 82 -4.00 -20.84 5.03
C PRO A 82 -4.56 -20.93 6.45
N PHE A 83 -4.60 -19.80 7.19
CA PHE A 83 -5.20 -19.75 8.52
C PHE A 83 -6.71 -19.89 8.45
N CYS A 84 -7.37 -19.21 7.50
CA CYS A 84 -8.80 -19.34 7.29
C CYS A 84 -9.19 -20.76 6.86
N LYS A 85 -8.39 -21.38 6.00
CA LYS A 85 -8.60 -22.78 5.57
C LYS A 85 -8.51 -23.78 6.73
N LYS A 86 -7.69 -23.49 7.74
CA LYS A 86 -7.56 -24.30 8.96
C LYS A 86 -8.57 -23.96 10.04
N GLY A 87 -9.47 -23.00 9.80
CA GLY A 87 -10.47 -22.56 10.76
C GLY A 87 -9.89 -21.76 11.94
N ILE A 88 -8.67 -21.24 11.80
CA ILE A 88 -8.03 -20.41 12.83
C ILE A 88 -8.67 -19.01 12.78
N LYS A 89 -9.30 -18.61 13.87
CA LYS A 89 -9.94 -17.30 14.01
C LYS A 89 -8.93 -16.25 14.47
N LEU A 90 -9.21 -15.00 14.14
CA LEU A 90 -8.46 -13.86 14.65
C LEU A 90 -8.79 -13.64 16.13
N ASP A 91 -7.78 -13.35 16.93
CA ASP A 91 -7.93 -13.04 18.35
C ASP A 91 -8.10 -11.55 18.60
N ALA A 92 -7.47 -10.73 17.79
CA ALA A 92 -7.45 -9.29 17.97
C ALA A 92 -7.16 -8.54 16.68
N VAL A 93 -7.55 -7.28 16.65
CA VAL A 93 -7.15 -6.30 15.63
C VAL A 93 -6.16 -5.32 16.25
N VAL A 94 -5.03 -5.13 15.58
CA VAL A 94 -3.94 -4.24 16.03
C VAL A 94 -3.88 -3.00 15.13
N ASN A 95 -3.70 -1.84 15.73
CA ASN A 95 -3.48 -0.58 15.02
C ASN A 95 -2.47 0.30 15.77
N GLY A 96 -2.25 1.55 15.31
CA GLY A 96 -1.30 2.46 15.93
C GLY A 96 -1.63 2.91 17.37
N PHE A 97 -2.83 2.62 17.86
CA PHE A 97 -3.28 2.97 19.23
C PHE A 97 -3.26 1.77 20.18
N GLY A 98 -2.91 0.59 19.69
CA GLY A 98 -2.89 -0.63 20.48
C GLY A 98 -3.66 -1.76 19.79
N TYR A 99 -4.37 -2.58 20.60
CA TYR A 99 -5.15 -3.69 20.06
C TYR A 99 -6.53 -3.77 20.70
N SER A 100 -7.46 -4.33 19.95
CA SER A 100 -8.81 -4.66 20.42
C SER A 100 -9.05 -6.16 20.24
N LYS A 101 -9.44 -6.84 21.29
CA LYS A 101 -9.83 -8.26 21.21
C LYS A 101 -11.12 -8.41 20.40
N LEU A 102 -11.21 -9.49 19.65
CA LEU A 102 -12.40 -9.88 18.90
C LEU A 102 -13.25 -10.87 19.68
#